data_104786a799de2da10156e338dd87b40f
#
_entry.id   104786a799de2da10156e338dd87b40f
#
_cell.length_a   1.000
_cell.length_b   1.000
_cell.length_c   1.000
_cell.angle_alpha   90.00
_cell.angle_beta   90.00
_cell.angle_gamma   90.00
#
_symmetry.space_group_name_H-M   'P 1'
#
loop_
_entity.id
_entity.type
_entity.pdbx_description
1 polymer ?
#
loop_
_entity_poly.entity_id
_entity_poly.type
_entity_poly.pdbx_seq_one_letter_code
_entity_poly.pdbx_strand_id
1 'polypeptide(L)'
;RKYPRRLQVMQYGESDLAFIARLLAEVGIWYRFTGDERLHLDVVEFHDDQLHYQSGIELPYHSPAGLSSSEQDGVWALQTQHQVVERQVNIRTYQHRDAYAHLDGEIDHTRGATTTYGEAYHYAEPYTALGDRYQFYEDLPPETGYFYARLQHERYLNDQTRLSGTSSSATLAPGQVLEITGGAPQAF
;
A
#
# COMPACT_ATOMS: atom_id res chain seq x y z
N ARG A 1 -1.26 10.56 -11.90
CA ARG A 1 0.11 10.50 -12.47
C ARG A 1 0.08 10.02 -13.92
N LYS A 2 1.15 10.24 -14.70
CA LYS A 2 1.34 9.66 -16.04
C LYS A 2 2.35 8.53 -15.92
N TYR A 3 1.92 7.32 -16.24
CA TYR A 3 2.78 6.15 -16.25
C TYR A 3 3.34 5.93 -17.67
N PRO A 4 4.64 5.65 -17.82
CA PRO A 4 5.22 5.38 -19.13
C PRO A 4 4.73 4.05 -19.68
N ARG A 5 4.84 3.87 -21.00
CA ARG A 5 4.56 2.58 -21.62
C ARG A 5 5.74 1.65 -21.41
N ARG A 6 5.49 0.49 -20.82
CA ARG A 6 6.47 -0.57 -20.69
C ARG A 6 6.76 -1.21 -22.04
N LEU A 7 7.99 -1.64 -22.24
CA LEU A 7 8.39 -2.32 -23.48
C LEU A 7 7.72 -3.69 -23.61
N GLN A 8 7.55 -4.37 -22.51
CA GLN A 8 6.94 -5.70 -22.43
C GLN A 8 6.28 -5.88 -21.08
N VAL A 9 5.11 -6.49 -21.09
CA VAL A 9 4.41 -6.95 -19.89
C VAL A 9 3.97 -8.39 -20.18
N MET A 10 4.27 -9.30 -19.26
CA MET A 10 4.02 -10.71 -19.45
C MET A 10 3.21 -11.28 -18.30
N GLN A 11 2.14 -12.01 -18.64
CA GLN A 11 1.40 -12.83 -17.70
C GLN A 11 1.87 -14.29 -17.88
N TYR A 12 2.37 -14.88 -16.80
CA TYR A 12 2.86 -16.26 -16.84
C TYR A 12 2.51 -17.01 -15.56
N GLY A 13 1.73 -18.08 -15.69
CA GLY A 13 1.39 -18.97 -14.58
C GLY A 13 0.53 -18.34 -13.48
N GLU A 14 -0.17 -17.23 -13.75
CA GLU A 14 -1.00 -16.50 -12.80
C GLU A 14 -2.39 -16.21 -13.37
N SER A 15 -3.40 -16.03 -12.50
CA SER A 15 -4.74 -15.62 -12.92
C SER A 15 -4.75 -14.15 -13.35
N ASP A 16 -5.77 -13.74 -14.13
CA ASP A 16 -5.91 -12.35 -14.58
C ASP A 16 -5.97 -11.36 -13.43
N LEU A 17 -6.69 -11.70 -12.35
CA LEU A 17 -6.76 -10.84 -11.17
C LEU A 17 -5.40 -10.72 -10.47
N ALA A 18 -4.65 -11.81 -10.33
CA ALA A 18 -3.31 -11.78 -9.75
C ALA A 18 -2.35 -10.95 -10.60
N PHE A 19 -2.41 -11.10 -11.93
CA PHE A 19 -1.64 -10.32 -12.89
C PHE A 19 -1.92 -8.81 -12.76
N ILE A 20 -3.21 -8.42 -12.79
CA ILE A 20 -3.61 -7.02 -12.65
C ILE A 20 -3.18 -6.47 -11.29
N ALA A 21 -3.47 -7.19 -10.21
CA ALA A 21 -3.11 -6.76 -8.85
C ALA A 21 -1.59 -6.58 -8.69
N ARG A 22 -0.77 -7.46 -9.27
CA ARG A 22 0.68 -7.35 -9.28
C ARG A 22 1.14 -6.07 -9.99
N LEU A 23 0.65 -5.82 -11.21
CA LEU A 23 1.04 -4.62 -11.97
C LEU A 23 0.64 -3.32 -11.29
N LEU A 24 -0.56 -3.27 -10.71
CA LEU A 24 -1.04 -2.11 -9.95
C LEU A 24 -0.18 -1.89 -8.70
N ALA A 25 0.11 -2.97 -7.99
CA ALA A 25 0.95 -2.92 -6.80
C ALA A 25 2.37 -2.45 -7.09
N GLU A 26 2.98 -2.80 -8.23
CA GLU A 26 4.33 -2.34 -8.63
C GLU A 26 4.43 -0.82 -8.71
N VAL A 27 3.34 -0.13 -9.03
CA VAL A 27 3.30 1.33 -9.16
C VAL A 27 2.50 2.04 -8.05
N GLY A 28 2.09 1.30 -7.02
CA GLY A 28 1.38 1.86 -5.87
C GLY A 28 -0.05 2.27 -6.14
N ILE A 29 -0.69 1.67 -7.14
CA ILE A 29 -2.11 1.86 -7.42
C ILE A 29 -2.92 0.86 -6.59
N TRP A 30 -3.91 1.35 -5.87
CA TRP A 30 -4.90 0.52 -5.19
C TRP A 30 -6.25 0.62 -5.88
N TYR A 31 -7.14 -0.32 -5.63
CA TYR A 31 -8.46 -0.33 -6.22
C TYR A 31 -9.53 -0.81 -5.24
N ARG A 32 -10.77 -0.42 -5.52
CA ARG A 32 -11.95 -0.90 -4.81
C ARG A 32 -13.10 -1.13 -5.77
N PHE A 33 -14.05 -1.94 -5.34
CA PHE A 33 -15.33 -2.11 -6.04
C PHE A 33 -16.38 -1.24 -5.34
N THR A 34 -17.16 -0.53 -6.16
CA THR A 34 -18.29 0.29 -5.72
C THR A 34 -19.50 0.02 -6.60
N GLY A 35 -20.70 0.23 -6.07
CA GLY A 35 -21.92 0.19 -6.86
C GLY A 35 -22.29 1.57 -7.40
N ASP A 36 -22.55 1.69 -8.69
CA ASP A 36 -23.21 2.88 -9.27
C ASP A 36 -24.73 2.66 -9.24
N GLU A 37 -25.40 3.26 -8.28
CA GLU A 37 -26.85 3.11 -8.09
C GLU A 37 -27.65 3.63 -9.30
N ARG A 38 -27.14 4.64 -10.01
CA ARG A 38 -27.80 5.23 -11.17
C ARG A 38 -27.75 4.31 -12.39
N LEU A 39 -26.65 3.60 -12.56
CA LEU A 39 -26.43 2.70 -13.70
C LEU A 39 -26.74 1.23 -13.36
N HIS A 40 -26.96 0.92 -12.07
CA HIS A 40 -27.11 -0.45 -11.56
C HIS A 40 -25.96 -1.38 -11.98
N LEU A 41 -24.74 -0.87 -11.92
CA LEU A 41 -23.51 -1.56 -12.31
C LEU A 41 -22.49 -1.56 -11.17
N ASP A 42 -21.72 -2.63 -11.11
CA ASP A 42 -20.49 -2.64 -10.29
C ASP A 42 -19.39 -1.91 -11.04
N VAL A 43 -18.72 -1.01 -10.33
CA VAL A 43 -17.63 -0.18 -10.84
C VAL A 43 -16.35 -0.51 -10.09
N VAL A 44 -15.24 -0.65 -10.80
CA VAL A 44 -13.92 -0.69 -10.19
C VAL A 44 -13.27 0.69 -10.31
N GLU A 45 -12.85 1.23 -9.18
CA GLU A 45 -12.14 2.51 -9.09
C GLU A 45 -10.67 2.26 -8.81
N PHE A 46 -9.78 2.96 -9.54
CA PHE A 46 -8.33 2.88 -9.38
C PHE A 46 -7.80 4.23 -8.88
N HIS A 47 -6.94 4.19 -7.87
CA HIS A 47 -6.37 5.38 -7.24
C HIS A 47 -4.87 5.21 -7.00
N ASP A 48 -4.11 6.27 -7.16
CA ASP A 48 -2.65 6.30 -6.99
C ASP A 48 -2.19 7.19 -5.80
N ASP A 49 -3.13 7.58 -4.94
CA ASP A 49 -2.86 8.30 -3.70
C ASP A 49 -3.89 7.96 -2.60
N GLN A 50 -3.66 8.46 -1.39
CA GLN A 50 -4.52 8.24 -0.22
C GLN A 50 -5.64 9.31 -0.08
N LEU A 51 -5.64 10.35 -0.90
CA LEU A 51 -6.64 11.42 -0.84
C LEU A 51 -8.05 10.93 -1.21
N HIS A 52 -8.11 9.80 -1.89
CA HIS A 52 -9.36 9.16 -2.29
C HIS A 52 -9.92 8.16 -1.26
N TYR A 53 -9.29 8.06 -0.08
CA TYR A 53 -9.88 7.28 1.00
C TYR A 53 -11.16 7.95 1.49
N GLN A 54 -12.18 7.15 1.73
CA GLN A 54 -13.45 7.61 2.28
C GLN A 54 -13.34 7.73 3.80
N SER A 55 -13.49 8.95 4.32
CA SER A 55 -13.52 9.26 5.75
C SER A 55 -14.95 9.46 6.25
N GLY A 56 -15.10 9.56 7.58
CA GLY A 56 -16.38 9.82 8.22
C GLY A 56 -17.19 8.56 8.54
N ILE A 57 -16.55 7.38 8.54
CA ILE A 57 -17.16 6.15 9.03
C ILE A 57 -16.77 6.00 10.50
N GLU A 58 -17.77 6.01 11.39
CA GLU A 58 -17.60 5.86 12.83
C GLU A 58 -18.33 4.61 13.30
N LEU A 59 -17.65 3.77 14.06
CA LEU A 59 -18.26 2.61 14.72
C LEU A 59 -17.84 2.53 16.19
N PRO A 60 -18.77 2.20 17.09
CA PRO A 60 -18.45 2.05 18.49
C PRO A 60 -17.63 0.77 18.76
N TYR A 61 -16.72 0.86 19.72
CA TYR A 61 -16.03 -0.29 20.26
C TYR A 61 -16.95 -1.06 21.22
N HIS A 62 -17.09 -2.35 20.98
CA HIS A 62 -17.84 -3.25 21.87
C HIS A 62 -16.87 -4.11 22.68
N SER A 63 -16.82 -3.89 23.99
CA SER A 63 -16.02 -4.73 24.89
C SER A 63 -16.55 -6.16 24.92
N PRO A 64 -15.68 -7.18 24.85
CA PRO A 64 -16.10 -8.58 24.92
C PRO A 64 -16.78 -8.98 26.22
N ALA A 65 -16.67 -8.17 27.26
CA ALA A 65 -17.31 -8.42 28.58
C ALA A 65 -18.79 -8.01 28.65
N GLY A 66 -19.36 -7.42 27.60
CA GLY A 66 -20.73 -6.93 27.58
C GLY A 66 -21.69 -7.88 26.89
N LEU A 67 -22.71 -8.32 27.59
CA LEU A 67 -23.94 -8.94 27.05
C LEU A 67 -24.84 -7.86 26.40
N SER A 68 -24.26 -6.83 25.76
CA SER A 68 -25.08 -5.83 25.09
C SER A 68 -25.42 -6.33 23.69
N SER A 69 -26.63 -6.80 23.52
CA SER A 69 -27.30 -6.84 22.23
C SER A 69 -27.59 -5.40 21.79
N SER A 70 -26.54 -4.66 21.38
CA SER A 70 -26.78 -3.36 20.78
C SER A 70 -27.31 -3.61 19.36
N GLU A 71 -28.41 -2.97 19.01
CA GLU A 71 -28.94 -2.97 17.65
C GLU A 71 -28.02 -2.22 16.68
N GLN A 72 -26.95 -1.61 17.18
CA GLN A 72 -26.00 -0.81 16.42
C GLN A 72 -24.78 -1.63 16.07
N ASP A 73 -24.35 -1.53 14.82
CA ASP A 73 -23.08 -2.10 14.37
C ASP A 73 -21.90 -1.57 15.18
N GLY A 74 -20.89 -2.42 15.35
CA GLY A 74 -19.72 -2.07 16.14
C GLY A 74 -18.48 -2.86 15.77
N VAL A 75 -17.41 -2.62 16.52
CA VAL A 75 -16.09 -3.23 16.32
C VAL A 75 -15.63 -3.86 17.63
N TRP A 76 -15.04 -5.07 17.56
CA TRP A 76 -14.47 -5.77 18.71
C TRP A 76 -13.26 -6.61 18.30
N ALA A 77 -12.66 -7.33 19.24
CA ALA A 77 -11.48 -8.17 19.04
C ALA A 77 -10.32 -7.42 18.38
N LEU A 78 -10.12 -6.17 18.79
CA LEU A 78 -9.04 -5.34 18.28
C LEU A 78 -7.68 -5.92 18.67
N GLN A 79 -6.78 -6.03 17.70
CA GLN A 79 -5.43 -6.56 17.87
C GLN A 79 -4.43 -5.69 17.14
N THR A 80 -3.29 -5.46 17.78
CA THR A 80 -2.13 -4.79 17.18
C THR A 80 -1.01 -5.79 17.01
N GLN A 81 -0.49 -5.89 15.81
CA GLN A 81 0.69 -6.70 15.49
C GLN A 81 1.83 -5.77 15.11
N HIS A 82 2.98 -5.94 15.79
CA HIS A 82 4.21 -5.23 15.47
C HIS A 82 5.27 -6.21 14.98
N GLN A 83 6.02 -5.79 13.97
CA GLN A 83 7.16 -6.56 13.48
C GLN A 83 8.32 -5.65 13.11
N VAL A 84 9.52 -6.18 13.17
CA VAL A 84 10.71 -5.50 12.68
C VAL A 84 10.72 -5.60 11.16
N VAL A 85 10.92 -4.48 10.49
CA VAL A 85 10.97 -4.39 9.03
C VAL A 85 12.31 -3.82 8.58
N GLU A 86 12.60 -3.91 7.31
CA GLU A 86 13.83 -3.44 6.70
C GLU A 86 13.97 -1.92 6.84
N ARG A 87 15.17 -1.48 7.19
CA ARG A 87 15.50 -0.07 7.35
C ARG A 87 15.70 0.62 6.01
N GLN A 88 16.27 -0.09 5.03
CA GLN A 88 16.59 0.47 3.73
C GLN A 88 16.30 -0.54 2.61
N VAL A 89 16.08 -0.01 1.42
CA VAL A 89 15.88 -0.80 0.20
C VAL A 89 16.98 -0.45 -0.80
N ASN A 90 17.68 -1.48 -1.25
CA ASN A 90 18.62 -1.42 -2.35
C ASN A 90 17.98 -2.01 -3.60
N ILE A 91 18.06 -1.28 -4.70
CA ILE A 91 17.55 -1.70 -6.00
C ILE A 91 18.65 -1.76 -7.03
N ARG A 92 18.52 -2.71 -7.95
CA ARG A 92 19.40 -2.80 -9.11
C ARG A 92 18.65 -3.39 -10.30
N THR A 93 18.92 -2.83 -11.47
CA THR A 93 18.47 -3.43 -12.72
C THR A 93 19.60 -3.42 -13.77
N TYR A 94 19.40 -4.16 -14.83
CA TYR A 94 20.31 -4.18 -15.97
C TYR A 94 19.55 -3.76 -17.23
N GLN A 95 20.05 -2.73 -17.90
CA GLN A 95 19.52 -2.26 -19.17
C GLN A 95 20.33 -2.83 -20.33
N HIS A 96 19.79 -3.84 -21.01
CA HIS A 96 20.50 -4.53 -22.11
C HIS A 96 20.81 -3.62 -23.33
N ARG A 97 20.10 -2.51 -23.47
CA ARG A 97 20.31 -1.52 -24.55
C ARG A 97 21.38 -0.49 -24.20
N ASP A 98 21.66 -0.32 -22.92
CA ASP A 98 22.70 0.57 -22.40
C ASP A 98 23.39 -0.10 -21.21
N ALA A 99 24.41 -0.90 -21.52
CA ALA A 99 25.17 -1.67 -20.53
C ALA A 99 26.00 -0.79 -19.58
N TYR A 100 26.18 0.49 -19.91
CA TYR A 100 26.93 1.44 -19.09
C TYR A 100 26.03 2.28 -18.18
N ALA A 101 24.69 2.16 -18.31
CA ALA A 101 23.77 2.88 -17.45
C ALA A 101 23.97 2.45 -15.98
N HIS A 102 24.18 3.42 -15.10
CA HIS A 102 24.24 3.22 -13.67
C HIS A 102 22.81 3.16 -13.13
N LEU A 103 22.36 1.94 -12.78
CA LEU A 103 20.98 1.65 -12.40
C LEU A 103 20.94 0.87 -11.07
N ASP A 104 21.75 1.27 -10.12
CA ASP A 104 21.71 0.82 -8.73
C ASP A 104 21.53 2.00 -7.79
N GLY A 105 20.71 1.84 -6.78
CA GLY A 105 20.39 2.90 -5.83
C GLY A 105 19.85 2.35 -4.52
N GLU A 106 19.85 3.22 -3.52
CA GLU A 106 19.46 2.91 -2.14
C GLU A 106 18.49 3.98 -1.64
N ILE A 107 17.48 3.55 -0.92
CA ILE A 107 16.54 4.44 -0.22
C ILE A 107 16.37 4.02 1.23
N ASP A 108 16.46 5.02 2.13
CA ASP A 108 16.07 4.93 3.53
C ASP A 108 15.07 6.05 3.85
N HIS A 109 13.82 5.67 4.09
CA HIS A 109 12.73 6.58 4.49
C HIS A 109 12.38 6.49 5.98
N THR A 110 13.16 5.77 6.78
CA THR A 110 12.86 5.57 8.21
C THR A 110 12.99 6.85 9.03
N ARG A 111 13.62 7.88 8.47
CA ARG A 111 13.90 9.15 9.16
C ARG A 111 14.61 8.95 10.52
N GLY A 112 15.47 7.91 10.62
CA GLY A 112 16.20 7.57 11.83
C GLY A 112 15.41 6.75 12.85
N ALA A 113 14.29 6.12 12.47
CA ALA A 113 13.56 5.22 13.35
C ALA A 113 14.44 4.04 13.79
N THR A 114 14.46 3.75 15.09
CA THR A 114 15.27 2.67 15.68
C THR A 114 14.56 1.30 15.65
N THR A 115 13.33 1.25 15.16
CA THR A 115 12.48 0.06 15.12
C THR A 115 12.60 -0.73 13.81
N THR A 116 13.55 -0.35 12.95
CA THR A 116 13.84 -1.00 11.68
C THR A 116 15.25 -1.58 11.68
N TYR A 117 15.50 -2.65 10.91
CA TYR A 117 16.81 -3.31 10.86
C TYR A 117 17.10 -3.90 9.48
N GLY A 118 18.38 -3.86 9.08
CA GLY A 118 18.87 -4.50 7.88
C GLY A 118 18.45 -3.81 6.58
N GLU A 119 18.62 -4.53 5.48
CA GLU A 119 18.35 -4.05 4.13
C GLU A 119 17.59 -5.11 3.32
N ALA A 120 16.75 -4.65 2.40
CA ALA A 120 16.16 -5.48 1.36
C ALA A 120 16.80 -5.17 0.01
N TYR A 121 17.20 -6.20 -0.72
CA TYR A 121 17.79 -6.06 -2.04
C TYR A 121 16.82 -6.54 -3.11
N HIS A 122 16.51 -5.68 -4.08
CA HIS A 122 15.63 -5.95 -5.21
C HIS A 122 16.39 -5.86 -6.53
N TYR A 123 16.31 -6.91 -7.32
CA TYR A 123 16.95 -6.98 -8.64
C TYR A 123 15.92 -7.20 -9.74
N ALA A 124 16.24 -6.65 -10.92
CA ALA A 124 15.45 -6.77 -12.15
C ALA A 124 14.11 -6.07 -12.15
N GLU A 125 13.96 -5.00 -11.36
CA GLU A 125 12.80 -4.11 -11.46
C GLU A 125 12.75 -3.45 -12.85
N PRO A 126 11.54 -3.19 -13.40
CA PRO A 126 11.36 -2.79 -14.79
C PRO A 126 11.59 -1.28 -15.03
N TYR A 127 12.71 -0.72 -14.58
CA TYR A 127 13.03 0.69 -14.81
C TYR A 127 14.23 0.86 -15.76
N THR A 128 14.28 2.01 -16.44
CA THR A 128 15.33 2.39 -17.41
C THR A 128 16.11 3.64 -16.98
N ALA A 129 15.68 4.31 -15.93
CA ALA A 129 16.32 5.48 -15.36
C ALA A 129 16.25 5.43 -13.84
N LEU A 130 17.31 5.83 -13.15
CA LEU A 130 17.38 5.78 -11.69
C LEU A 130 16.51 6.87 -11.03
N GLY A 131 16.41 8.05 -11.64
CA GLY A 131 15.68 9.18 -11.05
C GLY A 131 16.52 10.03 -10.10
N ASP A 132 17.85 9.90 -10.16
CA ASP A 132 18.84 10.60 -9.31
C ASP A 132 18.86 12.12 -9.47
N ARG A 133 18.23 12.63 -10.53
CA ARG A 133 18.14 14.08 -10.81
C ARG A 133 17.10 14.79 -9.96
N TYR A 134 16.24 14.06 -9.26
CA TYR A 134 15.15 14.62 -8.48
C TYR A 134 15.57 14.74 -7.01
N GLN A 135 15.50 15.97 -6.47
CA GLN A 135 15.91 16.26 -5.09
C GLN A 135 14.89 15.79 -4.06
N PHE A 136 13.62 15.69 -4.45
CA PHE A 136 12.52 15.30 -3.57
C PHE A 136 11.91 13.99 -4.05
N TYR A 137 11.80 13.03 -3.16
CA TYR A 137 11.22 11.71 -3.48
C TYR A 137 9.72 11.77 -3.83
N GLU A 138 9.02 12.82 -3.39
CA GLU A 138 7.61 13.05 -3.72
C GLU A 138 7.40 13.36 -5.21
N ASP A 139 8.38 13.97 -5.85
CA ASP A 139 8.33 14.41 -7.25
C ASP A 139 8.91 13.37 -8.22
N LEU A 140 9.31 12.20 -7.74
CA LEU A 140 9.88 11.17 -8.61
C LEU A 140 8.90 10.75 -9.71
N PRO A 141 9.34 10.76 -10.99
CA PRO A 141 8.53 10.22 -12.06
C PRO A 141 8.20 8.74 -11.81
N PRO A 142 6.98 8.30 -12.12
CA PRO A 142 6.63 6.89 -12.05
C PRO A 142 7.60 6.01 -12.86
N GLU A 143 7.86 4.80 -12.34
CA GLU A 143 8.71 3.79 -12.96
C GLU A 143 10.21 4.19 -13.11
N THR A 144 10.69 5.11 -12.31
CA THR A 144 12.13 5.30 -12.08
C THR A 144 12.62 4.35 -10.96
N GLY A 145 13.93 4.11 -10.90
CA GLY A 145 14.51 3.25 -9.89
C GLY A 145 14.17 3.70 -8.47
N TYR A 146 14.38 4.97 -8.15
CA TYR A 146 14.03 5.50 -6.83
C TYR A 146 12.53 5.50 -6.55
N PHE A 147 11.68 5.62 -7.57
CA PHE A 147 10.24 5.45 -7.39
C PHE A 147 9.89 4.04 -6.93
N TYR A 148 10.47 3.01 -7.56
CA TYR A 148 10.26 1.62 -7.13
C TYR A 148 10.85 1.35 -5.74
N ALA A 149 12.07 1.81 -5.47
CA ALA A 149 12.70 1.63 -4.17
C ALA A 149 11.87 2.27 -3.04
N ARG A 150 11.34 3.46 -3.27
CA ARG A 150 10.44 4.15 -2.35
C ARG A 150 9.19 3.32 -2.06
N LEU A 151 8.48 2.86 -3.09
CA LEU A 151 7.27 2.06 -2.93
C LEU A 151 7.54 0.74 -2.21
N GLN A 152 8.65 0.07 -2.50
CA GLN A 152 9.03 -1.13 -1.79
C GLN A 152 9.30 -0.84 -0.30
N HIS A 153 10.01 0.24 -0.01
CA HIS A 153 10.29 0.62 1.37
C HIS A 153 9.02 1.04 2.12
N GLU A 154 8.12 1.81 1.51
CA GLU A 154 6.82 2.17 2.08
C GLU A 154 5.98 0.94 2.43
N ARG A 155 6.05 -0.14 1.64
CA ARG A 155 5.39 -1.42 1.95
C ARG A 155 5.96 -2.07 3.20
N TYR A 156 7.29 -2.14 3.33
CA TYR A 156 7.92 -2.66 4.54
C TYR A 156 7.52 -1.84 5.76
N LEU A 157 7.56 -0.51 5.66
CA LEU A 157 7.16 0.37 6.75
C LEU A 157 5.68 0.22 7.12
N ASN A 158 4.81 -0.01 6.14
CA ASN A 158 3.38 -0.28 6.39
C ASN A 158 3.16 -1.61 7.12
N ASP A 159 4.01 -2.59 6.90
CA ASP A 159 3.94 -3.89 7.56
C ASP A 159 4.47 -3.86 9.01
N GLN A 160 5.16 -2.78 9.42
CA GLN A 160 5.71 -2.63 10.77
C GLN A 160 4.64 -2.67 11.85
N THR A 161 3.46 -2.10 11.58
CA THR A 161 2.32 -2.12 12.50
C THR A 161 1.05 -2.43 11.73
N ARG A 162 0.41 -3.53 12.08
CA ARG A 162 -0.88 -3.92 11.55
C ARG A 162 -1.92 -3.92 12.65
N LEU A 163 -3.04 -3.28 12.37
CA LEU A 163 -4.22 -3.26 13.21
C LEU A 163 -5.28 -4.17 12.59
N SER A 164 -5.91 -4.98 13.40
CA SER A 164 -6.99 -5.86 12.96
C SER A 164 -8.12 -5.87 13.97
N GLY A 165 -9.31 -6.16 13.50
CA GLY A 165 -10.51 -6.25 14.33
C GLY A 165 -11.62 -6.97 13.61
N THR A 166 -12.70 -7.23 14.33
CA THR A 166 -13.93 -7.80 13.79
C THR A 166 -15.03 -6.75 13.87
N SER A 167 -15.88 -6.69 12.86
CA SER A 167 -17.04 -5.78 12.83
C SER A 167 -18.30 -6.53 12.38
N SER A 168 -19.46 -6.08 12.86
CA SER A 168 -20.77 -6.49 12.35
C SER A 168 -21.22 -5.69 11.13
N SER A 169 -20.57 -4.56 10.86
CA SER A 169 -20.97 -3.69 9.75
C SER A 169 -20.65 -4.31 8.39
N ALA A 170 -21.68 -4.45 7.57
CA ALA A 170 -21.57 -4.93 6.19
C ALA A 170 -21.14 -3.82 5.19
N THR A 171 -21.00 -2.57 5.65
CA THR A 171 -20.68 -1.43 4.79
C THR A 171 -19.18 -1.12 4.70
N LEU A 172 -18.37 -1.81 5.51
CA LEU A 172 -16.92 -1.62 5.48
C LEU A 172 -16.32 -2.20 4.20
N ALA A 173 -15.49 -1.39 3.54
CA ALA A 173 -14.83 -1.75 2.29
C ALA A 173 -13.38 -1.23 2.25
N PRO A 174 -12.52 -1.80 1.40
CA PRO A 174 -11.17 -1.28 1.18
C PRO A 174 -11.18 0.19 0.75
N GLY A 175 -10.18 0.96 1.20
CA GLY A 175 -10.06 2.39 0.90
C GLY A 175 -10.95 3.27 1.76
N GLN A 176 -11.44 2.78 2.89
CA GLN A 176 -12.17 3.55 3.90
C GLN A 176 -11.29 3.81 5.12
N VAL A 177 -11.52 4.94 5.78
CA VAL A 177 -10.94 5.30 7.08
C VAL A 177 -12.03 5.15 8.12
N LEU A 178 -11.83 4.21 9.05
CA LEU A 178 -12.74 3.94 10.15
C LEU A 178 -12.26 4.64 11.41
N GLU A 179 -13.10 5.42 12.04
CA GLU A 179 -12.91 5.96 13.38
C GLU A 179 -13.61 5.05 14.39
N ILE A 180 -12.86 4.56 15.38
CA ILE A 180 -13.40 3.68 16.41
C ILE A 180 -13.66 4.53 17.67
N THR A 181 -14.92 4.62 18.07
CA THR A 181 -15.38 5.40 19.22
C THR A 181 -15.69 4.52 20.43
N GLY A 182 -15.92 5.10 21.62
CA GLY A 182 -16.43 4.38 22.76
C GLY A 182 -15.39 3.60 23.59
N GLY A 183 -14.16 4.11 23.71
CA GLY A 183 -13.18 3.59 24.66
C GLY A 183 -12.34 2.42 24.13
N ALA A 184 -12.08 2.41 22.85
CA ALA A 184 -11.09 1.52 22.26
C ALA A 184 -9.72 1.67 22.93
N PRO A 185 -8.88 0.60 22.94
CA PRO A 185 -7.51 0.69 23.41
C PRO A 185 -6.73 1.82 22.70
N GLN A 186 -5.85 2.50 23.41
CA GLN A 186 -5.10 3.68 22.89
C GLN A 186 -4.28 3.45 21.62
N ALA A 187 -4.11 2.22 21.19
CA ALA A 187 -3.40 1.88 19.94
C ALA A 187 -4.28 1.95 18.68
N PHE A 188 -5.58 2.28 18.84
CA PHE A 188 -6.57 2.29 17.77
C PHE A 188 -7.25 3.63 17.65
#